data_f19caa798df6c37772e4c7335cb410e9
#
_entry.id   f19caa798df6c37772e4c7335cb410e9
#
_cell.length_a   1.000
_cell.length_b   1.000
_cell.length_c   1.000
_cell.angle_alpha   90.00
_cell.angle_beta   90.00
_cell.angle_gamma   90.00
#
_symmetry.space_group_name_H-M   'P 1'
#
loop_
_entity.id
_entity.type
_entity.pdbx_description
1 polymer ?
#
loop_
_entity_poly.entity_id
_entity_poly.type
_entity_poly.pdbx_seq_one_letter_code
_entity_poly.pdbx_strand_id
1 'polypeptide(L)'
;MTQRIVIVGGGSGGTVTANRLAEELRPEIDEGSVEITLVSDSPDHAYLPLFLYVPFGEKELEDAKRPLVDLVDRRIELIYERVTDVDTDGKAIEMQDGSSLTYDYLVVATGATPRPDLTPGLGEDEDGHHFYGPEASQDLRKALADFEEGHLVLSVIGTPHVCPAAPAEFPMIADQWFRERGVREDIDITYTYPIQRLHGVKSIAEWLVPRFEERDIDTQTFFNVESVEDGTIETLESKELDYDLLVGVPEFSTVPLIQEAGLGEDWMEVDRNTLESDHAEDVYGIGDTTNIPTSKAGSVAHYASGTVVSRIASQVRGNPPTSTFQGKTICFIEAGTEEGTFVEFGYGRQPVVRDENPFLHWSKLAYNEAYWLTARGAL
;
A
#
# COMPACT_ATOMS: atom_id res chain seq x y z
N MET A 1 -3.22 35.84 -11.04
CA MET A 1 -1.96 35.04 -10.96
C MET A 1 -2.38 33.60 -11.11
N THR A 2 -1.63 32.80 -11.82
CA THR A 2 -1.89 31.36 -11.97
C THR A 2 -1.53 30.67 -10.64
N GLN A 3 -2.43 29.84 -10.11
CA GLN A 3 -2.17 29.03 -8.92
C GLN A 3 -1.61 27.69 -9.35
N ARG A 4 -0.57 27.21 -8.66
CA ARG A 4 0.18 26.00 -8.97
C ARG A 4 -0.10 24.92 -7.94
N ILE A 5 -0.60 23.79 -8.41
CA ILE A 5 -0.83 22.59 -7.61
C ILE A 5 0.22 21.56 -8.01
N VAL A 6 1.09 21.19 -7.09
CA VAL A 6 2.12 20.19 -7.31
C VAL A 6 1.77 18.93 -6.54
N ILE A 7 1.85 17.78 -7.20
CA ILE A 7 1.63 16.46 -6.59
C ILE A 7 2.95 15.67 -6.70
N VAL A 8 3.44 15.12 -5.60
CA VAL A 8 4.65 14.32 -5.54
C VAL A 8 4.29 12.84 -5.30
N GLY A 9 4.61 12.00 -6.27
CA GLY A 9 4.36 10.57 -6.25
C GLY A 9 3.30 10.10 -7.26
N GLY A 10 3.72 9.26 -8.22
CA GLY A 10 2.89 8.71 -9.30
C GLY A 10 2.12 7.43 -8.93
N GLY A 11 2.03 7.06 -7.65
CA GLY A 11 1.24 5.92 -7.17
C GLY A 11 -0.26 6.21 -7.09
N SER A 12 -1.02 5.28 -6.47
CA SER A 12 -2.50 5.36 -6.40
C SER A 12 -2.99 6.69 -5.84
N GLY A 13 -2.38 7.18 -4.75
CA GLY A 13 -2.79 8.44 -4.11
C GLY A 13 -2.60 9.65 -5.03
N GLY A 14 -1.41 9.81 -5.60
CA GLY A 14 -1.07 10.96 -6.44
C GLY A 14 -1.80 10.96 -7.77
N THR A 15 -1.80 9.84 -8.49
CA THR A 15 -2.46 9.73 -9.81
C THR A 15 -3.97 9.99 -9.73
N VAL A 16 -4.66 9.38 -8.75
CA VAL A 16 -6.10 9.60 -8.55
C VAL A 16 -6.38 11.04 -8.16
N THR A 17 -5.57 11.63 -7.26
CA THR A 17 -5.73 13.03 -6.83
C THR A 17 -5.50 14.00 -7.97
N ALA A 18 -4.45 13.81 -8.75
CA ALA A 18 -4.13 14.65 -9.90
C ALA A 18 -5.28 14.65 -10.94
N ASN A 19 -5.76 13.48 -11.31
CA ASN A 19 -6.85 13.34 -12.27
C ASN A 19 -8.16 13.97 -11.77
N ARG A 20 -8.52 13.76 -10.50
CA ARG A 20 -9.72 14.36 -9.90
C ARG A 20 -9.60 15.87 -9.77
N LEU A 21 -8.42 16.42 -9.46
CA LEU A 21 -8.19 17.86 -9.48
C LEU A 21 -8.34 18.43 -10.88
N ALA A 22 -7.79 17.75 -11.90
CA ALA A 22 -7.91 18.18 -13.28
C ALA A 22 -9.36 18.18 -13.80
N GLU A 23 -10.19 17.28 -13.29
CA GLU A 23 -11.61 17.27 -13.62
C GLU A 23 -12.40 18.32 -12.83
N GLU A 24 -12.18 18.44 -11.53
CA GLU A 24 -12.85 19.38 -10.64
C GLU A 24 -12.51 20.84 -10.98
N LEU A 25 -11.26 21.13 -11.33
CA LEU A 25 -10.75 22.47 -11.65
C LEU A 25 -10.63 22.71 -13.17
N ARG A 26 -11.35 21.93 -13.99
CA ARG A 26 -11.33 22.08 -15.45
C ARG A 26 -11.57 23.53 -15.93
N PRO A 27 -12.56 24.26 -15.43
CA PRO A 27 -12.77 25.65 -15.87
C PRO A 27 -11.56 26.54 -15.58
N GLU A 28 -10.98 26.42 -14.39
CA GLU A 28 -9.85 27.21 -13.93
C GLU A 28 -8.59 26.90 -14.73
N ILE A 29 -8.40 25.63 -15.12
CA ILE A 29 -7.29 25.19 -15.99
C ILE A 29 -7.48 25.72 -17.41
N ASP A 30 -8.67 25.60 -17.98
CA ASP A 30 -9.00 26.06 -19.33
C ASP A 30 -8.85 27.61 -19.46
N GLU A 31 -9.07 28.35 -18.35
CA GLU A 31 -8.85 29.80 -18.27
C GLU A 31 -7.38 30.18 -17.98
N GLY A 32 -6.51 29.22 -17.67
CA GLY A 32 -5.10 29.43 -17.34
C GLY A 32 -4.87 30.02 -15.94
N SER A 33 -5.86 29.93 -15.06
CA SER A 33 -5.77 30.39 -13.66
C SER A 33 -5.26 29.31 -12.71
N VAL A 34 -5.20 28.04 -13.13
CA VAL A 34 -4.65 26.88 -12.40
C VAL A 34 -3.76 26.06 -13.32
N GLU A 35 -2.63 25.63 -12.78
CA GLU A 35 -1.72 24.64 -13.35
C GLU A 35 -1.57 23.46 -12.39
N ILE A 36 -1.56 22.21 -12.91
CA ILE A 36 -1.37 21.01 -12.13
C ILE A 36 -0.16 20.27 -12.67
N THR A 37 0.80 19.96 -11.78
CA THR A 37 1.99 19.18 -12.12
C THR A 37 2.04 17.93 -11.24
N LEU A 38 2.23 16.76 -11.85
CA LEU A 38 2.51 15.50 -11.18
C LEU A 38 3.97 15.14 -11.37
N VAL A 39 4.72 15.00 -10.28
CA VAL A 39 6.13 14.60 -10.28
C VAL A 39 6.23 13.17 -9.78
N SER A 40 6.89 12.30 -10.53
CA SER A 40 7.09 10.89 -10.21
C SER A 40 8.51 10.45 -10.54
N ASP A 41 9.13 9.67 -9.67
CA ASP A 41 10.45 9.07 -9.92
C ASP A 41 10.39 7.82 -10.82
N SER A 42 9.17 7.37 -11.18
CA SER A 42 8.95 6.23 -12.08
C SER A 42 8.05 6.63 -13.25
N PRO A 43 8.35 6.17 -14.48
CA PRO A 43 7.46 6.31 -15.62
C PRO A 43 6.26 5.36 -15.57
N ASP A 44 6.31 4.35 -14.68
CA ASP A 44 5.27 3.35 -14.54
C ASP A 44 4.48 3.57 -13.25
N HIS A 45 3.18 3.40 -13.37
CA HIS A 45 2.26 3.27 -12.24
C HIS A 45 2.08 1.81 -11.89
N ALA A 46 2.38 1.43 -10.65
CA ALA A 46 2.20 0.07 -10.15
C ALA A 46 0.95 -0.04 -9.28
N TYR A 47 0.15 -1.08 -9.50
CA TYR A 47 -0.98 -1.45 -8.67
C TYR A 47 -0.59 -2.58 -7.72
N LEU A 48 -0.14 -2.20 -6.53
CA LEU A 48 0.46 -3.07 -5.51
C LEU A 48 -0.34 -4.34 -5.15
N PRO A 49 -1.70 -4.31 -5.06
CA PRO A 49 -2.47 -5.51 -4.72
C PRO A 49 -2.29 -6.70 -5.67
N LEU A 50 -1.87 -6.46 -6.92
CA LEU A 50 -1.64 -7.55 -7.87
C LEU A 50 -0.32 -8.31 -7.63
N PHE A 51 0.63 -7.73 -6.90
CA PHE A 51 1.88 -8.43 -6.57
C PHE A 51 1.68 -9.63 -5.64
N LEU A 52 0.57 -9.71 -4.90
CA LEU A 52 0.20 -10.89 -4.14
C LEU A 52 -0.05 -12.14 -5.04
N TYR A 53 -0.54 -11.93 -6.26
CA TYR A 53 -0.90 -13.00 -7.19
C TYR A 53 0.23 -13.43 -8.11
N VAL A 54 1.27 -12.61 -8.26
CA VAL A 54 2.43 -12.90 -9.11
C VAL A 54 3.20 -14.15 -8.65
N PRO A 55 3.45 -14.39 -7.35
CA PRO A 55 4.13 -15.58 -6.86
C PRO A 55 3.44 -16.89 -7.26
N PHE A 56 2.12 -16.89 -7.34
CA PHE A 56 1.31 -18.06 -7.70
C PHE A 56 1.10 -18.23 -9.21
N GLY A 57 1.59 -17.30 -10.04
CA GLY A 57 1.41 -17.35 -11.49
C GLY A 57 0.01 -16.97 -11.98
N GLU A 58 -0.86 -16.44 -11.10
CA GLU A 58 -2.20 -15.99 -11.46
C GLU A 58 -2.20 -14.63 -12.17
N LYS A 59 -1.14 -13.85 -11.96
CA LYS A 59 -0.89 -12.58 -12.64
C LYS A 59 0.56 -12.49 -13.08
N GLU A 60 0.77 -11.80 -14.20
CA GLU A 60 2.10 -11.42 -14.65
C GLU A 60 2.45 -9.99 -14.15
N LEU A 61 3.72 -9.62 -14.14
CA LEU A 61 4.14 -8.28 -13.71
C LEU A 61 3.53 -7.17 -14.55
N GLU A 62 3.35 -7.44 -15.83
CA GLU A 62 2.76 -6.51 -16.80
C GLU A 62 1.30 -6.20 -16.47
N ASP A 63 0.59 -7.13 -15.83
CA ASP A 63 -0.80 -6.90 -15.36
C ASP A 63 -0.84 -5.85 -14.24
N ALA A 64 0.20 -5.82 -13.40
CA ALA A 64 0.30 -4.92 -12.26
C ALA A 64 0.84 -3.52 -12.60
N LYS A 65 1.22 -3.27 -13.84
CA LYS A 65 1.84 -2.00 -14.27
C LYS A 65 1.15 -1.38 -15.48
N ARG A 66 1.16 -0.06 -15.54
CA ARG A 66 0.78 0.72 -16.74
C ARG A 66 1.68 1.95 -16.84
N PRO A 67 2.05 2.40 -18.05
CA PRO A 67 2.72 3.67 -18.22
C PRO A 67 1.90 4.80 -17.57
N LEU A 68 2.52 5.59 -16.70
CA LEU A 68 1.83 6.65 -15.97
C LEU A 68 1.19 7.67 -16.92
N VAL A 69 1.84 7.95 -18.05
CA VAL A 69 1.32 8.86 -19.09
C VAL A 69 -0.01 8.40 -19.69
N ASP A 70 -0.33 7.11 -19.68
CA ASP A 70 -1.59 6.57 -20.20
C ASP A 70 -2.75 6.71 -19.16
N LEU A 71 -2.42 7.00 -17.92
CA LEU A 71 -3.37 7.13 -16.81
C LEU A 71 -3.67 8.59 -16.46
N VAL A 72 -2.74 9.49 -16.70
CA VAL A 72 -2.82 10.89 -16.30
C VAL A 72 -3.55 11.71 -17.37
N ASP A 73 -4.45 12.61 -16.92
CA ASP A 73 -5.15 13.54 -17.81
C ASP A 73 -4.15 14.49 -18.49
N ARG A 74 -4.32 14.70 -19.80
CA ARG A 74 -3.43 15.54 -20.62
C ARG A 74 -3.36 17.02 -20.23
N ARG A 75 -4.21 17.48 -19.33
CA ARG A 75 -4.18 18.84 -18.75
C ARG A 75 -3.15 18.95 -17.62
N ILE A 76 -2.61 17.82 -17.14
CA ILE A 76 -1.63 17.73 -16.09
C ILE A 76 -0.24 17.68 -16.73
N GLU A 77 0.65 18.53 -16.26
CA GLU A 77 2.07 18.42 -16.58
C GLU A 77 2.65 17.22 -15.82
N LEU A 78 3.31 16.30 -16.53
CA LEU A 78 3.91 15.10 -15.96
C LEU A 78 5.44 15.20 -16.04
N ILE A 79 6.11 15.17 -14.90
CA ILE A 79 7.55 15.24 -14.77
C ILE A 79 8.06 13.92 -14.18
N TYR A 80 9.03 13.30 -14.86
CA TYR A 80 9.69 12.08 -14.39
C TYR A 80 11.02 12.42 -13.74
N GLU A 81 10.95 12.82 -12.47
CA GLU A 81 12.11 13.13 -11.65
C GLU A 81 11.85 12.77 -10.17
N ARG A 82 12.92 12.51 -9.44
CA ARG A 82 12.86 12.31 -7.99
C ARG A 82 12.92 13.67 -7.30
N VAL A 83 11.95 13.93 -6.43
CA VAL A 83 11.98 15.07 -5.50
C VAL A 83 12.97 14.74 -4.37
N THR A 84 13.91 15.64 -4.14
CA THR A 84 14.99 15.48 -3.17
C THR A 84 14.87 16.44 -1.98
N ASP A 85 14.08 17.51 -2.10
CA ASP A 85 13.81 18.44 -0.99
C ASP A 85 12.46 19.12 -1.16
N VAL A 86 11.89 19.56 -0.03
CA VAL A 86 10.66 20.36 0.05
C VAL A 86 10.91 21.54 0.98
N ASP A 87 11.07 22.72 0.41
CA ASP A 87 11.08 23.98 1.15
C ASP A 87 9.64 24.44 1.41
N THR A 88 9.14 24.15 2.60
CA THR A 88 7.77 24.51 3.00
C THR A 88 7.59 26.02 3.24
N ASP A 89 8.62 26.73 3.65
CA ASP A 89 8.62 28.17 3.87
C ASP A 89 8.65 28.94 2.54
N GLY A 90 9.52 28.51 1.61
CA GLY A 90 9.64 29.08 0.27
C GLY A 90 8.60 28.57 -0.72
N LYS A 91 7.78 27.57 -0.32
CA LYS A 91 6.81 26.88 -1.16
C LYS A 91 7.42 26.39 -2.47
N ALA A 92 8.47 25.59 -2.38
CA ALA A 92 9.16 25.00 -3.52
C ALA A 92 9.55 23.54 -3.26
N ILE A 93 9.65 22.77 -4.33
CA ILE A 93 10.29 21.45 -4.33
C ILE A 93 11.57 21.51 -5.16
N GLU A 94 12.58 20.75 -4.76
CA GLU A 94 13.79 20.53 -5.54
C GLU A 94 13.81 19.10 -6.08
N MET A 95 14.34 18.93 -7.30
CA MET A 95 14.43 17.66 -7.98
C MET A 95 15.89 17.23 -8.18
N GLN A 96 16.10 15.93 -8.39
CA GLN A 96 17.43 15.33 -8.46
C GLN A 96 18.31 15.93 -9.59
N ASP A 97 17.70 16.41 -10.67
CA ASP A 97 18.40 17.09 -11.78
C ASP A 97 18.81 18.54 -11.44
N GLY A 98 18.47 19.03 -10.26
CA GLY A 98 18.74 20.40 -9.77
C GLY A 98 17.70 21.43 -10.21
N SER A 99 16.63 21.01 -10.88
CA SER A 99 15.50 21.89 -11.19
C SER A 99 14.58 22.05 -9.96
N SER A 100 13.81 23.12 -9.93
CA SER A 100 12.85 23.39 -8.83
C SER A 100 11.50 23.84 -9.38
N LEU A 101 10.44 23.54 -8.61
CA LEU A 101 9.08 24.00 -8.87
C LEU A 101 8.54 24.71 -7.65
N THR A 102 7.93 25.87 -7.84
CA THR A 102 7.15 26.55 -6.80
C THR A 102 5.70 26.07 -6.83
N TYR A 103 5.06 26.04 -5.68
CA TYR A 103 3.66 25.66 -5.54
C TYR A 103 2.87 26.66 -4.69
N ASP A 104 1.57 26.72 -4.92
CA ASP A 104 0.59 27.31 -4.00
C ASP A 104 0.00 26.22 -3.10
N TYR A 105 -0.19 24.99 -3.67
CA TYR A 105 -0.63 23.80 -2.95
C TYR A 105 0.26 22.61 -3.31
N LEU A 106 0.66 21.85 -2.29
CA LEU A 106 1.46 20.65 -2.43
C LEU A 106 0.66 19.43 -1.94
N VAL A 107 0.68 18.34 -2.72
CA VAL A 107 0.17 17.04 -2.28
C VAL A 107 1.32 16.02 -2.27
N VAL A 108 1.62 15.48 -1.09
CA VAL A 108 2.64 14.45 -0.91
C VAL A 108 1.97 13.08 -0.90
N ALA A 109 2.29 12.25 -1.89
CA ALA A 109 1.71 10.93 -2.14
C ALA A 109 2.79 9.88 -2.42
N THR A 110 3.92 9.97 -1.73
CA THR A 110 5.13 9.17 -1.96
C THR A 110 5.01 7.72 -1.50
N GLY A 111 3.94 7.39 -0.77
CA GLY A 111 3.68 6.03 -0.31
C GLY A 111 4.61 5.57 0.81
N ALA A 112 4.85 4.26 0.87
CA ALA A 112 5.74 3.62 1.83
C ALA A 112 6.57 2.54 1.13
N THR A 113 7.77 2.33 1.64
CA THR A 113 8.76 1.39 1.10
C THR A 113 8.98 0.24 2.08
N PRO A 114 9.01 -1.02 1.61
CA PRO A 114 9.41 -2.15 2.46
C PRO A 114 10.90 -2.00 2.84
N ARG A 115 11.22 -2.35 4.08
CA ARG A 115 12.55 -2.21 4.67
C ARG A 115 13.03 -3.55 5.25
N PRO A 116 13.29 -4.55 4.39
CA PRO A 116 13.88 -5.82 4.84
C PRO A 116 15.24 -5.62 5.52
N ASP A 117 15.98 -4.61 5.10
CA ASP A 117 17.27 -4.21 5.66
C ASP A 117 17.24 -3.85 7.17
N LEU A 118 16.07 -3.61 7.75
CA LEU A 118 15.93 -3.37 9.19
C LEU A 118 15.91 -4.65 10.04
N THR A 119 15.71 -5.81 9.42
CA THR A 119 15.72 -7.11 10.09
C THR A 119 16.98 -7.86 9.67
N PRO A 120 17.94 -8.14 10.60
CA PRO A 120 19.14 -8.89 10.28
C PRO A 120 18.83 -10.23 9.62
N GLY A 121 19.47 -10.53 8.50
CA GLY A 121 19.29 -11.76 7.73
C GLY A 121 18.08 -11.78 6.78
N LEU A 122 17.31 -10.69 6.68
CA LEU A 122 16.19 -10.57 5.73
C LEU A 122 16.58 -9.64 4.59
N GLY A 123 16.65 -10.11 3.33
CA GLY A 123 16.95 -9.24 2.20
C GLY A 123 17.28 -10.00 0.91
N GLU A 124 17.60 -9.24 -0.17
CA GLU A 124 17.81 -9.78 -1.53
C GLU A 124 19.01 -10.76 -1.65
N ASP A 125 20.04 -10.59 -0.84
CA ASP A 125 21.24 -11.42 -0.84
C ASP A 125 21.29 -12.38 0.37
N GLU A 126 20.18 -12.47 1.13
CA GLU A 126 20.07 -13.19 2.39
C GLU A 126 18.83 -14.11 2.38
N ASP A 127 18.52 -14.74 3.50
CA ASP A 127 17.35 -15.59 3.61
C ASP A 127 16.04 -14.78 3.61
N GLY A 128 14.98 -15.35 3.04
CA GLY A 128 13.63 -14.81 3.05
C GLY A 128 13.22 -14.03 1.79
N HIS A 129 11.96 -14.14 1.51
CA HIS A 129 11.27 -13.52 0.37
C HIS A 129 10.13 -12.64 0.82
N HIS A 130 9.64 -11.77 -0.05
CA HIS A 130 8.38 -11.05 0.13
C HIS A 130 7.69 -10.79 -1.22
N PHE A 131 6.46 -10.27 -1.19
CA PHE A 131 5.69 -9.95 -2.41
C PHE A 131 5.35 -8.46 -2.55
N TYR A 132 6.07 -7.57 -1.85
CA TYR A 132 5.84 -6.12 -1.89
C TYR A 132 6.75 -5.46 -2.92
N GLY A 133 6.47 -5.70 -4.18
CA GLY A 133 7.18 -5.10 -5.30
C GLY A 133 7.41 -6.06 -6.46
N PRO A 134 7.80 -5.54 -7.62
CA PRO A 134 7.90 -6.34 -8.85
C PRO A 134 9.01 -7.41 -8.77
N GLU A 135 10.21 -7.02 -8.36
CA GLU A 135 11.37 -7.91 -8.29
C GLU A 135 11.13 -8.99 -7.22
N ALA A 136 10.77 -8.58 -6.01
CA ALA A 136 10.52 -9.47 -4.89
C ALA A 136 9.39 -10.49 -5.17
N SER A 137 8.30 -10.07 -5.79
CA SER A 137 7.21 -10.98 -6.14
C SER A 137 7.61 -12.01 -7.20
N GLN A 138 8.50 -11.64 -8.13
CA GLN A 138 9.06 -12.58 -9.11
C GLN A 138 10.05 -13.57 -8.50
N ASP A 139 10.87 -13.11 -7.57
CA ASP A 139 11.83 -13.99 -6.89
C ASP A 139 11.10 -14.98 -5.99
N LEU A 140 10.07 -14.55 -5.28
CA LEU A 140 9.17 -15.46 -4.55
C LEU A 140 8.47 -16.44 -5.48
N ARG A 141 8.05 -16.03 -6.70
CA ARG A 141 7.47 -16.94 -7.70
C ARG A 141 8.43 -18.08 -8.08
N LYS A 142 9.72 -17.78 -8.25
CA LYS A 142 10.74 -18.79 -8.55
C LYS A 142 10.91 -19.75 -7.37
N ALA A 143 11.04 -19.22 -6.16
CA ALA A 143 11.17 -20.01 -4.96
C ALA A 143 9.97 -20.96 -4.74
N LEU A 144 8.73 -20.46 -4.88
CA LEU A 144 7.52 -21.27 -4.78
C LEU A 144 7.40 -22.33 -5.87
N ALA A 145 7.85 -22.02 -7.10
CA ALA A 145 7.75 -22.97 -8.23
C ALA A 145 8.58 -24.26 -7.98
N ASP A 146 9.71 -24.12 -7.30
CA ASP A 146 10.63 -25.22 -6.99
C ASP A 146 10.33 -25.87 -5.61
N PHE A 147 9.41 -25.30 -4.81
CA PHE A 147 9.08 -25.77 -3.48
C PHE A 147 7.98 -26.86 -3.54
N GLU A 148 8.36 -28.11 -3.21
CA GLU A 148 7.48 -29.29 -3.27
C GLU A 148 7.33 -29.98 -1.90
N GLU A 149 8.23 -29.76 -0.95
CA GLU A 149 8.19 -30.32 0.41
C GLU A 149 8.89 -29.37 1.39
N GLY A 150 8.55 -29.47 2.69
CA GLY A 150 9.20 -28.73 3.76
C GLY A 150 8.28 -27.74 4.48
N HIS A 151 8.87 -26.80 5.21
CA HIS A 151 8.17 -25.84 6.04
C HIS A 151 8.17 -24.43 5.43
N LEU A 152 7.00 -24.00 4.97
CA LEU A 152 6.76 -22.62 4.55
C LEU A 152 6.30 -21.78 5.73
N VAL A 153 7.05 -20.74 6.06
CA VAL A 153 6.68 -19.77 7.09
C VAL A 153 6.33 -18.42 6.46
N LEU A 154 5.11 -17.92 6.70
CA LEU A 154 4.81 -16.52 6.48
C LEU A 154 4.89 -15.77 7.81
N SER A 155 5.86 -14.88 7.95
CA SER A 155 6.10 -14.10 9.16
C SER A 155 5.78 -12.62 8.95
N VAL A 156 4.84 -12.08 9.73
CA VAL A 156 4.63 -10.63 9.80
C VAL A 156 5.62 -10.06 10.81
N ILE A 157 6.63 -9.38 10.28
CA ILE A 157 7.77 -8.85 11.04
C ILE A 157 7.47 -7.44 11.52
N GLY A 158 7.08 -6.54 10.60
CA GLY A 158 6.85 -5.14 10.89
C GLY A 158 5.38 -4.73 10.98
N THR A 159 5.08 -3.78 11.88
CA THR A 159 3.75 -3.12 11.96
C THR A 159 3.94 -1.63 12.28
N PRO A 160 3.21 -0.71 11.58
CA PRO A 160 2.24 -0.98 10.52
C PRO A 160 2.90 -1.38 9.20
N HIS A 161 2.26 -2.28 8.45
CA HIS A 161 2.68 -2.64 7.10
C HIS A 161 1.63 -2.26 6.06
N VAL A 162 2.05 -2.17 4.79
CA VAL A 162 1.15 -1.89 3.65
C VAL A 162 0.26 -3.10 3.39
N CYS A 163 -0.98 -2.85 2.98
CA CYS A 163 -1.98 -3.87 2.67
C CYS A 163 -2.13 -4.95 3.76
N PRO A 164 -2.68 -4.62 4.94
CA PRO A 164 -2.74 -5.55 6.06
C PRO A 164 -3.52 -6.85 5.79
N ALA A 165 -4.33 -6.91 4.76
CA ALA A 165 -5.04 -8.11 4.33
C ALA A 165 -4.10 -9.13 3.66
N ALA A 166 -3.15 -8.68 2.83
CA ALA A 166 -2.34 -9.54 1.99
C ALA A 166 -1.54 -10.63 2.74
N PRO A 167 -0.91 -10.37 3.90
CA PRO A 167 -0.25 -11.42 4.67
C PRO A 167 -1.20 -12.52 5.14
N ALA A 168 -2.45 -12.18 5.44
CA ALA A 168 -3.45 -13.16 5.85
C ALA A 168 -4.01 -13.96 4.68
N GLU A 169 -4.03 -13.38 3.48
CA GLU A 169 -4.48 -14.04 2.25
C GLU A 169 -3.46 -15.05 1.74
N PHE A 170 -2.18 -14.70 1.81
CA PHE A 170 -1.09 -15.49 1.23
C PHE A 170 -1.11 -16.97 1.68
N PRO A 171 -1.18 -17.33 2.98
CA PRO A 171 -1.19 -18.73 3.40
C PRO A 171 -2.40 -19.51 2.88
N MET A 172 -3.58 -18.86 2.77
CA MET A 172 -4.79 -19.50 2.26
C MET A 172 -4.74 -19.72 0.74
N ILE A 173 -4.15 -18.80 0.00
CA ILE A 173 -3.89 -18.96 -1.44
C ILE A 173 -2.84 -20.04 -1.64
N ALA A 174 -1.75 -20.04 -0.86
CA ALA A 174 -0.68 -21.04 -0.92
C ALA A 174 -1.22 -22.45 -0.63
N ASP A 175 -2.03 -22.62 0.43
CA ASP A 175 -2.66 -23.92 0.75
C ASP A 175 -3.42 -24.48 -0.44
N GLN A 176 -4.28 -23.67 -1.08
CA GLN A 176 -5.07 -24.12 -2.21
C GLN A 176 -4.18 -24.38 -3.44
N TRP A 177 -3.24 -23.51 -3.74
CA TRP A 177 -2.30 -23.64 -4.84
C TRP A 177 -1.43 -24.90 -4.73
N PHE A 178 -0.96 -25.25 -3.53
CA PHE A 178 -0.24 -26.50 -3.30
C PHE A 178 -1.14 -27.73 -3.39
N ARG A 179 -2.43 -27.64 -3.00
CA ARG A 179 -3.42 -28.71 -3.22
C ARG A 179 -3.65 -28.97 -4.69
N GLU A 180 -3.77 -27.94 -5.51
CA GLU A 180 -3.94 -28.05 -6.96
C GLU A 180 -2.72 -28.68 -7.65
N ARG A 181 -1.51 -28.45 -7.10
CA ARG A 181 -0.27 -29.10 -7.53
C ARG A 181 -0.09 -30.52 -7.00
N GLY A 182 -0.88 -30.93 -6.00
CA GLY A 182 -0.83 -32.25 -5.39
C GLY A 182 0.34 -32.45 -4.42
N VAL A 183 0.95 -31.39 -3.90
CA VAL A 183 2.10 -31.43 -2.99
C VAL A 183 1.77 -30.92 -1.56
N ARG A 184 0.53 -30.49 -1.31
CA ARG A 184 0.15 -29.86 -0.03
C ARG A 184 0.40 -30.74 1.20
N GLU A 185 0.28 -32.06 1.08
CA GLU A 185 0.48 -33.00 2.21
C GLU A 185 1.96 -33.11 2.66
N ASP A 186 2.90 -32.69 1.81
CA ASP A 186 4.33 -32.72 2.09
C ASP A 186 4.85 -31.33 2.57
N ILE A 187 3.96 -30.34 2.73
CA ILE A 187 4.29 -28.97 3.10
C ILE A 187 3.57 -28.57 4.38
N ASP A 188 4.35 -28.19 5.41
CA ASP A 188 3.83 -27.52 6.58
C ASP A 188 3.75 -26.01 6.32
N ILE A 189 2.66 -25.36 6.76
CA ILE A 189 2.49 -23.91 6.62
C ILE A 189 2.30 -23.30 8.00
N THR A 190 3.14 -22.33 8.35
CA THR A 190 3.00 -21.55 9.60
C THR A 190 2.82 -20.05 9.29
N TYR A 191 1.86 -19.42 9.95
CA TYR A 191 1.65 -17.98 9.95
C TYR A 191 2.03 -17.39 11.30
N THR A 192 2.90 -16.38 11.32
CA THR A 192 3.30 -15.72 12.57
C THR A 192 2.88 -14.24 12.59
N TYR A 193 2.57 -13.73 13.80
CA TYR A 193 2.16 -12.34 13.98
C TYR A 193 2.71 -11.75 15.30
N PRO A 194 3.20 -10.49 15.32
CA PRO A 194 3.92 -9.94 16.48
C PRO A 194 3.06 -9.65 17.71
N ILE A 195 1.74 -9.48 17.57
CA ILE A 195 0.83 -9.19 18.69
C ILE A 195 0.04 -10.45 19.13
N GLN A 196 -0.81 -10.31 20.15
CA GLN A 196 -1.61 -11.39 20.75
C GLN A 196 -2.61 -12.08 19.79
N ARG A 197 -2.82 -11.59 18.59
CA ARG A 197 -3.81 -12.09 17.63
C ARG A 197 -3.23 -12.06 16.22
N LEU A 198 -3.86 -12.80 15.31
CA LEU A 198 -3.38 -13.02 13.93
C LEU A 198 -3.52 -11.81 12.99
N HIS A 199 -4.07 -10.69 13.46
CA HIS A 199 -4.23 -9.47 12.66
C HIS A 199 -4.46 -8.25 13.57
N GLY A 200 -4.04 -7.05 13.12
CA GLY A 200 -4.26 -5.79 13.84
C GLY A 200 -5.74 -5.49 14.13
N VAL A 201 -6.65 -5.85 13.22
CA VAL A 201 -8.10 -5.71 13.39
C VAL A 201 -8.68 -6.98 14.02
N LYS A 202 -9.31 -6.82 15.19
CA LYS A 202 -9.81 -7.94 15.99
C LYS A 202 -10.79 -8.86 15.23
N SER A 203 -11.78 -8.29 14.54
CA SER A 203 -12.77 -9.09 13.80
C SER A 203 -12.18 -9.87 12.63
N ILE A 204 -11.10 -9.37 12.01
CA ILE A 204 -10.36 -10.10 10.98
C ILE A 204 -9.59 -11.26 11.64
N ALA A 205 -8.92 -11.01 12.77
CA ALA A 205 -8.22 -12.06 13.49
C ALA A 205 -9.16 -13.20 13.92
N GLU A 206 -10.35 -12.87 14.43
CA GLU A 206 -11.38 -13.83 14.81
C GLU A 206 -11.95 -14.60 13.60
N TRP A 207 -12.01 -13.97 12.44
CA TRP A 207 -12.40 -14.60 11.19
C TRP A 207 -11.32 -15.55 10.64
N LEU A 208 -10.03 -15.23 10.82
CA LEU A 208 -8.90 -16.04 10.33
C LEU A 208 -8.74 -17.37 11.07
N VAL A 209 -8.90 -17.39 12.42
CA VAL A 209 -8.60 -18.56 13.23
C VAL A 209 -9.24 -19.85 12.70
N PRO A 210 -10.57 -19.95 12.52
CA PRO A 210 -11.17 -21.20 12.03
C PRO A 210 -10.74 -21.56 10.61
N ARG A 211 -10.38 -20.58 9.78
CA ARG A 211 -9.97 -20.83 8.40
C ARG A 211 -8.56 -21.38 8.28
N PHE A 212 -7.68 -20.95 9.18
CA PHE A 212 -6.36 -21.52 9.29
C PHE A 212 -6.41 -22.92 9.88
N GLU A 213 -7.23 -23.14 10.93
CA GLU A 213 -7.44 -24.48 11.50
C GLU A 213 -8.00 -25.47 10.47
N GLU A 214 -9.00 -25.09 9.65
CA GLU A 214 -9.58 -25.92 8.58
C GLU A 214 -8.59 -26.29 7.47
N ARG A 215 -7.50 -25.54 7.32
CA ARG A 215 -6.49 -25.72 6.29
C ARG A 215 -5.17 -26.32 6.81
N ASP A 216 -5.14 -26.71 8.07
CA ASP A 216 -3.91 -27.15 8.72
C ASP A 216 -2.77 -26.13 8.53
N ILE A 217 -3.09 -24.83 8.79
CA ILE A 217 -2.13 -23.74 8.84
C ILE A 217 -1.85 -23.44 10.29
N ASP A 218 -0.63 -23.70 10.74
CA ASP A 218 -0.19 -23.40 12.08
C ASP A 218 -0.06 -21.90 12.34
N THR A 219 -0.26 -21.48 13.59
CA THR A 219 -0.20 -20.06 13.92
C THR A 219 0.62 -19.79 15.17
N GLN A 220 1.45 -18.75 15.14
CA GLN A 220 2.16 -18.26 16.31
C GLN A 220 1.93 -16.77 16.51
N THR A 221 1.55 -16.39 17.71
CA THR A 221 1.36 -14.99 18.14
C THR A 221 2.39 -14.60 19.18
N PHE A 222 2.55 -13.30 19.45
CA PHE A 222 3.68 -12.76 20.20
C PHE A 222 4.99 -13.29 19.60
N PHE A 223 5.14 -13.12 18.31
CA PHE A 223 6.28 -13.59 17.55
C PHE A 223 6.99 -12.38 16.95
N ASN A 224 7.83 -11.71 17.76
CA ASN A 224 8.56 -10.51 17.34
C ASN A 224 9.94 -10.94 16.81
N VAL A 225 10.10 -10.96 15.51
CA VAL A 225 11.34 -11.38 14.84
C VAL A 225 12.48 -10.45 15.23
N GLU A 226 13.59 -11.01 15.68
CA GLU A 226 14.84 -10.31 15.98
C GLU A 226 15.83 -10.47 14.83
N SER A 227 15.97 -11.71 14.31
CA SER A 227 16.87 -12.02 13.20
C SER A 227 16.37 -13.25 12.42
N VAL A 228 16.95 -13.41 11.24
CA VAL A 228 16.75 -14.56 10.35
C VAL A 228 18.13 -15.03 9.93
N GLU A 229 18.52 -16.27 10.24
CA GLU A 229 19.85 -16.78 9.93
C GLU A 229 19.80 -18.31 9.73
N ASP A 230 20.46 -18.81 8.70
CA ASP A 230 20.69 -20.24 8.45
C ASP A 230 19.40 -21.11 8.50
N GLY A 231 18.27 -20.62 7.96
CA GLY A 231 16.99 -21.35 7.93
C GLY A 231 16.22 -21.32 9.24
N THR A 232 16.56 -20.42 10.17
CA THR A 232 15.91 -20.27 11.46
C THR A 232 15.53 -18.81 11.71
N ILE A 233 14.32 -18.57 12.19
CA ILE A 233 13.87 -17.27 12.69
C ILE A 233 14.07 -17.24 14.20
N GLU A 234 14.80 -16.25 14.71
CA GLU A 234 14.91 -15.94 16.13
C GLU A 234 14.01 -14.78 16.52
N THR A 235 13.44 -14.83 17.73
CA THR A 235 12.54 -13.79 18.23
C THR A 235 13.05 -13.15 19.52
N LEU A 236 12.61 -11.91 19.79
CA LEU A 236 12.86 -11.20 21.05
C LEU A 236 12.37 -11.96 22.29
N GLU A 237 11.40 -12.85 22.13
CA GLU A 237 10.89 -13.75 23.19
C GLU A 237 11.74 -15.01 23.34
N SER A 238 12.88 -15.12 22.66
CA SER A 238 13.77 -16.29 22.65
C SER A 238 13.06 -17.57 22.16
N LYS A 239 12.19 -17.42 21.16
CA LYS A 239 11.62 -18.53 20.40
C LYS A 239 12.44 -18.70 19.12
N GLU A 240 12.54 -19.92 18.67
CA GLU A 240 13.14 -20.30 17.40
C GLU A 240 12.08 -20.99 16.53
N LEU A 241 12.13 -20.75 15.22
CA LEU A 241 11.27 -21.40 14.25
C LEU A 241 12.07 -21.69 12.99
N ASP A 242 12.26 -22.98 12.72
CA ASP A 242 12.96 -23.44 11.51
C ASP A 242 12.01 -23.32 10.29
N TYR A 243 12.58 -23.04 9.14
CA TYR A 243 11.86 -22.96 7.86
C TYR A 243 12.73 -23.48 6.70
N ASP A 244 12.06 -23.93 5.65
CA ASP A 244 12.68 -24.24 4.35
C ASP A 244 12.40 -23.14 3.32
N LEU A 245 11.28 -22.42 3.50
CA LEU A 245 10.93 -21.23 2.72
C LEU A 245 10.29 -20.16 3.62
N LEU A 246 10.95 -19.00 3.72
CA LEU A 246 10.44 -17.85 4.47
C LEU A 246 9.82 -16.79 3.55
N VAL A 247 8.59 -16.38 3.87
CA VAL A 247 7.93 -15.19 3.32
C VAL A 247 7.78 -14.16 4.43
N GLY A 248 8.69 -13.19 4.48
CA GLY A 248 8.71 -12.14 5.50
C GLY A 248 7.90 -10.91 5.06
N VAL A 249 6.98 -10.43 5.89
CA VAL A 249 6.38 -9.11 5.71
C VAL A 249 7.24 -8.11 6.47
N PRO A 250 8.12 -7.35 5.78
CA PRO A 250 9.12 -6.52 6.44
C PRO A 250 8.49 -5.31 7.14
N GLU A 251 9.30 -4.57 7.86
CA GLU A 251 8.95 -3.22 8.27
C GLU A 251 8.77 -2.32 7.05
N PHE A 252 8.01 -1.25 7.24
CA PHE A 252 7.80 -0.22 6.23
C PHE A 252 8.14 1.14 6.79
N SER A 253 8.73 1.99 5.96
CA SER A 253 8.94 3.39 6.27
C SER A 253 8.47 4.28 5.11
N THR A 254 8.22 5.55 5.42
CA THR A 254 8.09 6.55 4.36
C THR A 254 9.47 6.88 3.76
N VAL A 255 9.48 7.63 2.68
CA VAL A 255 10.74 8.09 2.06
C VAL A 255 11.44 9.11 2.95
N PRO A 256 12.80 9.18 2.95
CA PRO A 256 13.58 10.11 3.78
C PRO A 256 13.16 11.57 3.61
N LEU A 257 12.69 11.96 2.44
CA LEU A 257 12.16 13.29 2.13
C LEU A 257 11.19 13.85 3.18
N ILE A 258 10.37 12.98 3.81
CA ILE A 258 9.37 13.42 4.79
C ILE A 258 10.04 13.97 6.05
N GLN A 259 11.06 13.26 6.56
CA GLN A 259 11.82 13.66 7.72
C GLN A 259 12.71 14.88 7.40
N GLU A 260 13.38 14.87 6.26
CA GLU A 260 14.30 15.93 5.81
C GLU A 260 13.56 17.25 5.60
N ALA A 261 12.32 17.20 5.08
CA ALA A 261 11.45 18.36 4.91
C ALA A 261 10.73 18.80 6.19
N GLY A 262 10.93 18.12 7.33
CA GLY A 262 10.27 18.43 8.59
C GLY A 262 8.75 18.20 8.58
N LEU A 263 8.25 17.30 7.71
CA LEU A 263 6.83 16.97 7.58
C LEU A 263 6.37 15.83 8.51
N GLY A 264 7.27 15.26 9.28
CA GLY A 264 7.05 14.20 10.27
C GLY A 264 8.32 13.39 10.51
N GLU A 265 8.31 12.50 11.51
CA GLU A 265 9.46 11.63 11.82
C GLU A 265 9.41 10.31 11.04
N ASP A 266 8.55 9.36 11.45
CA ASP A 266 8.41 8.06 10.78
C ASP A 266 7.46 8.12 9.59
N TRP A 267 6.43 8.95 9.68
CA TRP A 267 5.38 9.16 8.70
C TRP A 267 5.05 10.63 8.59
N MET A 268 4.53 11.05 7.43
CA MET A 268 4.03 12.41 7.28
C MET A 268 2.88 12.66 8.26
N GLU A 269 3.05 13.64 9.13
CA GLU A 269 2.07 14.03 10.14
C GLU A 269 1.02 14.95 9.54
N VAL A 270 -0.23 14.50 9.58
CA VAL A 270 -1.38 15.22 9.03
C VAL A 270 -2.57 15.18 9.98
N ASP A 271 -3.39 16.21 9.98
CA ASP A 271 -4.71 16.12 10.60
C ASP A 271 -5.54 15.02 9.90
N ARG A 272 -5.98 14.05 10.65
CA ARG A 272 -6.64 12.84 10.12
C ARG A 272 -7.92 13.10 9.34
N ASN A 273 -8.56 14.26 9.55
CA ASN A 273 -9.82 14.60 8.92
C ASN A 273 -9.62 15.53 7.71
N THR A 274 -8.70 16.47 7.79
CA THR A 274 -8.42 17.42 6.70
C THR A 274 -7.34 16.91 5.75
N LEU A 275 -6.46 16.03 6.21
CA LEU A 275 -5.28 15.52 5.51
C LEU A 275 -4.24 16.61 5.21
N GLU A 276 -4.40 17.79 5.81
CA GLU A 276 -3.44 18.88 5.77
C GLU A 276 -2.30 18.61 6.75
N SER A 277 -1.07 18.97 6.38
CA SER A 277 0.10 18.78 7.23
C SER A 277 -0.05 19.52 8.56
N ASP A 278 0.36 18.88 9.65
CA ASP A 278 0.44 19.53 10.96
C ASP A 278 1.63 20.53 11.07
N HIS A 279 2.53 20.52 10.06
CA HIS A 279 3.78 21.29 10.05
C HIS A 279 3.84 22.41 9.00
N ALA A 280 3.00 22.36 7.97
CA ALA A 280 3.05 23.33 6.86
C ALA A 280 1.65 23.62 6.30
N GLU A 281 1.35 24.89 6.06
CA GLU A 281 0.11 25.33 5.44
C GLU A 281 0.10 25.01 3.93
N ASP A 282 -1.09 24.69 3.40
CA ASP A 282 -1.31 24.35 1.98
C ASP A 282 -0.55 23.10 1.49
N VAL A 283 -0.08 22.25 2.41
CA VAL A 283 0.58 20.97 2.16
C VAL A 283 -0.33 19.84 2.65
N TYR A 284 -0.62 18.88 1.79
CA TYR A 284 -1.52 17.76 2.05
C TYR A 284 -0.75 16.43 1.93
N GLY A 285 -1.05 15.48 2.81
CA GLY A 285 -0.54 14.10 2.72
C GLY A 285 -1.65 13.13 2.33
N ILE A 286 -1.34 12.15 1.49
CA ILE A 286 -2.32 11.15 1.06
C ILE A 286 -1.72 9.75 0.90
N GLY A 287 -2.46 8.74 1.33
CA GLY A 287 -2.09 7.33 1.20
C GLY A 287 -1.09 6.87 2.27
N ASP A 288 -0.26 5.90 1.92
CA ASP A 288 0.56 5.16 2.86
C ASP A 288 1.68 5.98 3.49
N THR A 289 2.02 7.13 2.91
CA THR A 289 3.00 8.07 3.49
C THR A 289 2.56 8.71 4.80
N THR A 290 1.25 8.75 5.10
CA THR A 290 0.67 9.49 6.22
C THR A 290 0.55 8.68 7.50
N ASN A 291 0.50 9.38 8.66
CA ASN A 291 0.29 8.80 9.99
C ASN A 291 -1.19 8.57 10.34
N ILE A 292 -2.13 8.71 9.40
CA ILE A 292 -3.56 8.58 9.72
C ILE A 292 -3.91 7.21 10.33
N PRO A 293 -4.77 7.15 11.36
CA PRO A 293 -5.08 5.93 12.10
C PRO A 293 -6.07 5.02 11.35
N THR A 294 -5.66 4.53 10.19
CA THR A 294 -6.40 3.57 9.37
C THR A 294 -5.44 2.62 8.66
N SER A 295 -5.93 1.70 7.85
CA SER A 295 -5.08 0.80 7.08
C SER A 295 -4.25 1.54 6.04
N LYS A 296 -3.00 1.12 5.84
CA LYS A 296 -2.21 1.49 4.67
C LYS A 296 -2.68 0.67 3.46
N ALA A 297 -3.74 1.14 2.81
CA ALA A 297 -4.41 0.43 1.72
C ALA A 297 -4.78 1.38 0.58
N GLY A 298 -4.71 0.89 -0.65
CA GLY A 298 -5.04 1.68 -1.83
C GLY A 298 -6.46 2.29 -1.80
N SER A 299 -7.43 1.61 -1.19
CA SER A 299 -8.78 2.13 -1.00
C SER A 299 -8.82 3.38 -0.11
N VAL A 300 -7.94 3.45 0.90
CA VAL A 300 -7.81 4.63 1.78
C VAL A 300 -7.30 5.82 0.97
N ALA A 301 -6.23 5.64 0.20
CA ALA A 301 -5.71 6.69 -0.68
C ALA A 301 -6.78 7.18 -1.66
N HIS A 302 -7.54 6.25 -2.25
CA HIS A 302 -8.62 6.57 -3.19
C HIS A 302 -9.74 7.40 -2.54
N TYR A 303 -10.22 7.05 -1.34
CA TYR A 303 -11.26 7.82 -0.65
C TYR A 303 -10.74 9.13 -0.08
N ALA A 304 -9.51 9.15 0.43
CA ALA A 304 -8.84 10.34 0.95
C ALA A 304 -8.66 11.42 -0.15
N SER A 305 -8.40 11.00 -1.40
CA SER A 305 -8.24 11.93 -2.53
C SER A 305 -9.44 12.85 -2.72
N GLY A 306 -10.67 12.36 -2.53
CA GLY A 306 -11.89 13.17 -2.64
C GLY A 306 -11.93 14.33 -1.62
N THR A 307 -11.38 14.10 -0.41
CA THR A 307 -11.26 15.16 0.60
C THR A 307 -10.24 16.21 0.20
N VAL A 308 -9.04 15.79 -0.20
CA VAL A 308 -7.96 16.69 -0.62
C VAL A 308 -8.39 17.52 -1.83
N VAL A 309 -8.96 16.89 -2.85
CA VAL A 309 -9.49 17.58 -4.06
C VAL A 309 -10.53 18.64 -3.69
N SER A 310 -11.52 18.29 -2.88
CA SER A 310 -12.57 19.23 -2.46
C SER A 310 -12.02 20.41 -1.67
N ARG A 311 -11.01 20.18 -0.82
CA ARG A 311 -10.39 21.22 -0.02
C ARG A 311 -9.56 22.17 -0.88
N ILE A 312 -8.67 21.65 -1.71
CA ILE A 312 -7.85 22.46 -2.62
C ILE A 312 -8.75 23.25 -3.58
N ALA A 313 -9.75 22.63 -4.20
CA ALA A 313 -10.65 23.32 -5.10
C ALA A 313 -11.46 24.45 -4.42
N SER A 314 -11.85 24.25 -3.15
CA SER A 314 -12.49 25.32 -2.37
C SER A 314 -11.55 26.49 -2.15
N GLN A 315 -10.31 26.24 -1.75
CA GLN A 315 -9.29 27.26 -1.50
C GLN A 315 -8.93 28.01 -2.78
N VAL A 316 -8.73 27.31 -3.89
CA VAL A 316 -8.50 27.91 -5.23
C VAL A 316 -9.59 28.91 -5.59
N ARG A 317 -10.85 28.59 -5.26
CA ARG A 317 -12.03 29.45 -5.49
C ARG A 317 -12.26 30.50 -4.40
N GLY A 318 -11.34 30.61 -3.43
CA GLY A 318 -11.44 31.58 -2.31
C GLY A 318 -12.52 31.23 -1.27
N ASN A 319 -12.95 29.97 -1.23
CA ASN A 319 -13.93 29.47 -0.27
C ASN A 319 -13.24 28.71 0.88
N PRO A 320 -13.82 28.72 2.10
CA PRO A 320 -13.29 27.91 3.19
C PRO A 320 -13.46 26.42 2.89
N PRO A 321 -12.41 25.58 3.08
CA PRO A 321 -12.49 24.15 2.85
C PRO A 321 -13.25 23.46 4.01
N THR A 322 -14.31 22.72 3.70
CA THR A 322 -15.18 22.06 4.70
C THR A 322 -15.17 20.54 4.63
N SER A 323 -14.63 19.96 3.55
CA SER A 323 -14.59 18.51 3.36
C SER A 323 -13.69 17.84 4.41
N THR A 324 -14.15 16.68 4.92
CA THR A 324 -13.41 15.90 5.92
C THR A 324 -13.38 14.41 5.57
N PHE A 325 -12.24 13.78 5.75
CA PHE A 325 -12.07 12.35 5.64
C PHE A 325 -12.49 11.66 6.95
N GLN A 326 -13.18 10.53 6.84
CA GLN A 326 -13.70 9.79 7.98
C GLN A 326 -13.05 8.40 8.13
N GLY A 327 -11.85 8.23 7.57
CA GLY A 327 -11.08 6.99 7.66
C GLY A 327 -11.69 5.84 6.86
N LYS A 328 -12.52 6.12 5.85
CA LYS A 328 -13.18 5.07 5.07
C LYS A 328 -12.16 4.13 4.45
N THR A 329 -12.30 2.86 4.79
CA THR A 329 -11.45 1.76 4.33
C THR A 329 -12.34 0.63 3.85
N ILE A 330 -11.99 0.06 2.70
CA ILE A 330 -12.62 -1.13 2.14
C ILE A 330 -11.50 -2.11 1.79
N CYS A 331 -11.62 -3.35 2.26
CA CYS A 331 -10.71 -4.42 1.90
C CYS A 331 -11.52 -5.66 1.50
N PHE A 332 -11.15 -6.25 0.36
CA PHE A 332 -11.50 -7.63 0.06
C PHE A 332 -10.36 -8.51 0.58
N ILE A 333 -10.68 -9.67 1.11
CA ILE A 333 -9.71 -10.64 1.63
C ILE A 333 -10.02 -11.98 0.98
N GLU A 334 -9.06 -12.59 0.29
CA GLU A 334 -9.20 -13.94 -0.26
C GLU A 334 -9.21 -14.97 0.86
N ALA A 335 -10.04 -15.98 0.72
CA ALA A 335 -10.08 -17.16 1.57
C ALA A 335 -9.59 -18.41 0.81
N GLY A 336 -8.65 -18.23 -0.09
CA GLY A 336 -8.17 -19.18 -1.10
C GLY A 336 -8.32 -18.59 -2.49
N THR A 337 -8.43 -19.41 -3.52
CA THR A 337 -8.56 -19.00 -4.93
C THR A 337 -10.01 -18.99 -5.45
N GLU A 338 -10.99 -19.36 -4.63
CA GLU A 338 -12.39 -19.49 -5.06
C GLU A 338 -13.37 -18.67 -4.22
N GLU A 339 -12.99 -18.28 -3.02
CA GLU A 339 -13.83 -17.55 -2.07
C GLU A 339 -13.11 -16.35 -1.50
N GLY A 340 -13.86 -15.32 -1.16
CA GLY A 340 -13.34 -14.12 -0.53
C GLY A 340 -14.34 -13.50 0.43
N THR A 341 -13.85 -12.63 1.30
CA THR A 341 -14.67 -11.81 2.19
C THR A 341 -14.45 -10.33 1.94
N PHE A 342 -15.24 -9.52 2.61
CA PHE A 342 -15.24 -8.08 2.51
C PHE A 342 -15.31 -7.45 3.89
N VAL A 343 -14.46 -6.47 4.13
CA VAL A 343 -14.48 -5.68 5.35
C VAL A 343 -14.55 -4.18 5.02
N GLU A 344 -15.40 -3.46 5.74
CA GLU A 344 -15.50 -2.01 5.68
C GLU A 344 -15.40 -1.43 7.08
N PHE A 345 -14.61 -0.36 7.23
CA PHE A 345 -14.49 0.38 8.48
C PHE A 345 -14.10 1.84 8.24
N GLY A 346 -14.04 2.61 9.31
CA GLY A 346 -13.62 4.01 9.33
C GLY A 346 -13.49 4.49 10.78
N TYR A 347 -13.19 5.76 10.97
CA TYR A 347 -13.00 6.31 12.30
C TYR A 347 -14.25 6.08 13.18
N GLY A 348 -14.03 5.48 14.36
CA GLY A 348 -15.10 5.20 15.33
C GLY A 348 -16.12 4.13 14.90
N ARG A 349 -15.90 3.45 13.77
CA ARG A 349 -16.73 2.32 13.32
C ARG A 349 -16.00 1.01 13.56
N GLN A 350 -16.70 0.05 14.17
CA GLN A 350 -16.15 -1.29 14.32
C GLN A 350 -16.14 -2.00 12.97
N PRO A 351 -15.01 -2.61 12.57
CA PRO A 351 -14.94 -3.40 11.35
C PRO A 351 -15.86 -4.62 11.45
N VAL A 352 -16.62 -4.87 10.40
CA VAL A 352 -17.46 -6.05 10.25
C VAL A 352 -16.94 -6.84 9.07
N VAL A 353 -16.49 -8.06 9.34
CA VAL A 353 -16.11 -9.02 8.30
C VAL A 353 -17.37 -9.75 7.83
N ARG A 354 -17.58 -9.84 6.53
CA ARG A 354 -18.71 -10.57 5.93
C ARG A 354 -18.39 -12.06 5.88
N ASP A 355 -19.42 -12.89 5.75
CA ASP A 355 -19.22 -14.30 5.44
C ASP A 355 -18.60 -14.42 4.05
N GLU A 356 -17.57 -15.27 3.93
CA GLU A 356 -16.92 -15.54 2.65
C GLU A 356 -17.86 -16.22 1.68
N ASN A 357 -17.67 -15.93 0.41
CA ASN A 357 -18.39 -16.59 -0.67
C ASN A 357 -17.73 -16.31 -2.04
N PRO A 358 -18.06 -17.11 -3.09
CA PRO A 358 -17.50 -16.92 -4.42
C PRO A 358 -17.83 -15.57 -5.06
N PHE A 359 -18.97 -14.95 -4.72
CA PHE A 359 -19.34 -13.64 -5.27
C PHE A 359 -18.38 -12.54 -4.82
N LEU A 360 -17.91 -12.58 -3.57
CA LEU A 360 -16.95 -11.59 -3.04
C LEU A 360 -15.56 -11.80 -3.64
N HIS A 361 -15.15 -13.04 -3.90
CA HIS A 361 -13.94 -13.32 -4.68
C HIS A 361 -14.02 -12.68 -6.08
N TRP A 362 -15.07 -12.99 -6.85
CA TRP A 362 -15.27 -12.38 -8.17
C TRP A 362 -15.36 -10.84 -8.11
N SER A 363 -15.94 -10.31 -7.03
CA SER A 363 -16.01 -8.85 -6.81
C SER A 363 -14.61 -8.26 -6.61
N LYS A 364 -13.71 -8.94 -5.90
CA LYS A 364 -12.31 -8.52 -5.75
C LYS A 364 -11.58 -8.52 -7.09
N LEU A 365 -11.72 -9.59 -7.87
CA LEU A 365 -11.10 -9.66 -9.20
C LEU A 365 -11.62 -8.54 -10.12
N ALA A 366 -12.94 -8.30 -10.13
CA ALA A 366 -13.53 -7.21 -10.89
C ALA A 366 -13.06 -5.83 -10.40
N TYR A 367 -12.89 -5.65 -9.10
CA TYR A 367 -12.35 -4.42 -8.51
C TYR A 367 -10.90 -4.18 -8.96
N ASN A 368 -10.07 -5.23 -8.97
CA ASN A 368 -8.68 -5.15 -9.44
C ASN A 368 -8.63 -4.75 -10.93
N GLU A 369 -9.47 -5.33 -11.78
CA GLU A 369 -9.53 -4.97 -13.20
C GLU A 369 -10.09 -3.54 -13.42
N ALA A 370 -11.07 -3.13 -12.61
CA ALA A 370 -11.64 -1.79 -12.67
C ALA A 370 -10.70 -0.69 -12.13
N TYR A 371 -9.65 -1.07 -11.41
CA TYR A 371 -8.70 -0.13 -10.82
C TYR A 371 -8.16 0.87 -11.84
N TRP A 372 -7.79 0.40 -13.04
CA TRP A 372 -7.21 1.26 -14.09
C TRP A 372 -8.16 2.35 -14.58
N LEU A 373 -9.47 2.16 -14.44
CA LEU A 373 -10.48 3.20 -14.69
C LEU A 373 -10.53 4.19 -13.53
N THR A 374 -10.47 3.69 -12.28
CA THR A 374 -10.50 4.56 -11.09
C THR A 374 -9.22 5.38 -10.96
N ALA A 375 -8.06 4.84 -11.36
CA ALA A 375 -6.79 5.57 -11.42
C ALA A 375 -6.86 6.79 -12.35
N ARG A 376 -7.64 6.70 -13.43
CA ARG A 376 -7.93 7.83 -14.34
C ARG A 376 -8.94 8.86 -13.81
N GLY A 377 -9.33 8.73 -12.54
CA GLY A 377 -10.33 9.62 -11.93
C GLY A 377 -11.79 9.30 -12.31
N ALA A 378 -12.03 8.28 -13.14
CA ALA A 378 -13.38 7.80 -13.43
C ALA A 378 -13.89 6.92 -12.27
N LEU A 379 -15.01 7.31 -11.62
CA LEU A 379 -15.67 6.73 -10.43
C LEU A 379 -15.25 7.32 -9.09
#